data_1fd4ac57abdbf03ca63cefd6b699ea1a
#
_entry.id   1fd4ac57abdbf03ca63cefd6b699ea1a
#
_cell.length_a   1.000
_cell.length_b   1.000
_cell.length_c   1.000
_cell.angle_alpha   90.00
_cell.angle_beta   90.00
_cell.angle_gamma   90.00
#
_symmetry.space_group_name_H-M   'P 1'
#
loop_
_entity.id
_entity.type
_entity.pdbx_description
1 polymer ?
#
loop_
_entity_poly.entity_id
_entity_poly.type
_entity_poly.pdbx_seq_one_letter_code
_entity_poly.pdbx_strand_id
1 'polypeptide(L)'
;EPGLGCFVSTGQLAAGQGAEAATAICRAERDHALDGLRRRIADAVEQGELPKTADIAGLSRTIAALIQGMSVQARDGAGYEELARIAVAAEALLADAGEGGGLT
;
A
#
# COMPACT_ATOMS: atom_id res chain seq x y z
N GLU A 1 14.64 5.32 5.33
CA GLU A 1 14.40 6.57 6.04
C GLU A 1 13.05 6.57 6.72
N PRO A 2 13.01 6.74 8.05
CA PRO A 2 11.73 6.58 8.77
C PRO A 2 10.64 7.54 8.31
N GLY A 3 11.00 8.72 7.86
CA GLY A 3 10.00 9.70 7.45
C GLY A 3 9.62 9.65 5.98
N LEU A 4 10.29 8.82 5.21
CA LEU A 4 10.11 8.87 3.76
C LEU A 4 8.71 8.48 3.34
N GLY A 5 8.16 7.43 3.93
CA GLY A 5 6.80 7.01 3.61
C GLY A 5 5.78 8.08 3.90
N CYS A 6 5.90 8.73 5.06
CA CYS A 6 5.02 9.81 5.43
C CYS A 6 5.17 10.99 4.48
N PHE A 7 6.40 11.32 4.12
CA PHE A 7 6.64 12.42 3.19
C PHE A 7 5.98 12.14 1.84
N VAL A 8 6.16 10.93 1.33
CA VAL A 8 5.58 10.55 0.05
C VAL A 8 4.05 10.60 0.12
N SER A 9 3.47 10.05 1.20
CA SER A 9 2.02 10.00 1.34
C SER A 9 1.40 11.38 1.52
N THR A 10 2.08 12.27 2.21
CA THR A 10 1.53 13.58 2.55
C THR A 10 2.07 14.70 1.68
N GLY A 11 2.96 14.40 0.74
CA GLY A 11 3.55 15.40 -0.11
C GLY A 11 2.53 16.23 -0.87
N GLN A 12 1.42 15.62 -1.24
CA GLN A 12 0.37 16.34 -1.94
C GLN A 12 -0.42 17.27 -1.03
N LEU A 13 -0.44 16.96 0.26
CA LEU A 13 -1.14 17.79 1.23
C LEU A 13 -0.36 19.08 1.52
N ALA A 14 0.93 19.08 1.23
CA ALA A 14 1.77 20.24 1.41
C ALA A 14 1.78 21.11 0.15
N ALA A 15 0.69 21.13 -0.58
CA ALA A 15 0.61 21.91 -1.81
C ALA A 15 0.79 23.38 -1.50
N GLY A 16 1.77 23.99 -2.10
CA GLY A 16 2.06 25.38 -1.92
C GLY A 16 2.94 25.84 -3.04
N GLN A 17 3.47 27.05 -2.89
CA GLN A 17 4.35 27.61 -3.89
C GLN A 17 5.57 26.70 -4.07
N GLY A 18 5.85 26.35 -5.32
CA GLY A 18 7.00 25.52 -5.63
C GLY A 18 6.83 24.05 -5.31
N ALA A 19 5.65 23.64 -4.88
CA ALA A 19 5.40 22.26 -4.50
C ALA A 19 5.13 21.34 -5.68
N GLU A 20 4.96 21.89 -6.87
CA GLU A 20 4.60 21.08 -8.04
C GLU A 20 5.65 20.02 -8.35
N ALA A 21 6.92 20.42 -8.32
CA ALA A 21 7.99 19.46 -8.59
C ALA A 21 8.06 18.41 -7.52
N ALA A 22 7.91 18.80 -6.24
CA ALA A 22 7.93 17.87 -5.14
C ALA A 22 6.74 16.92 -5.22
N THR A 23 5.57 17.42 -5.58
CA THR A 23 4.37 16.61 -5.75
C THR A 23 4.56 15.57 -6.85
N ALA A 24 5.18 16.00 -7.96
CA ALA A 24 5.44 15.07 -9.07
C ALA A 24 6.41 13.98 -8.66
N ILE A 25 7.44 14.32 -7.88
CA ILE A 25 8.39 13.32 -7.39
C ILE A 25 7.70 12.33 -6.46
N CYS A 26 6.86 12.82 -5.56
CA CYS A 26 6.14 11.94 -4.64
C CYS A 26 5.20 11.01 -5.39
N ARG A 27 4.54 11.51 -6.42
CA ARG A 27 3.65 10.69 -7.24
C ARG A 27 4.44 9.61 -7.96
N ALA A 28 5.59 9.98 -8.53
CA ALA A 28 6.42 9.01 -9.23
C ALA A 28 6.90 7.91 -8.29
N GLU A 29 7.26 8.27 -7.06
CA GLU A 29 7.69 7.28 -6.07
C GLU A 29 6.54 6.34 -5.71
N ARG A 30 5.33 6.87 -5.54
CA ARG A 30 4.19 6.03 -5.25
C ARG A 30 3.84 5.10 -6.41
N ASP A 31 3.95 5.61 -7.64
CA ASP A 31 3.70 4.78 -8.82
C ASP A 31 4.73 3.67 -8.94
N HIS A 32 5.98 3.98 -8.62
CA HIS A 32 7.04 2.99 -8.65
C HIS A 32 6.80 1.90 -7.60
N ALA A 33 6.39 2.29 -6.40
CA ALA A 33 6.08 1.34 -5.35
C ALA A 33 4.88 0.46 -5.71
N LEU A 34 3.86 1.05 -6.30
CA LEU A 34 2.68 0.30 -6.73
C LEU A 34 3.05 -0.72 -7.80
N ASP A 35 3.91 -0.31 -8.72
CA ASP A 35 4.37 -1.20 -9.78
C ASP A 35 5.14 -2.39 -9.20
N GLY A 36 5.97 -2.14 -8.20
CA GLY A 36 6.68 -3.21 -7.49
C GLY A 36 5.73 -4.17 -6.81
N LEU A 37 4.66 -3.66 -6.20
CA LEU A 37 3.64 -4.50 -5.60
C LEU A 37 2.94 -5.37 -6.63
N ARG A 38 2.59 -4.79 -7.77
CA ARG A 38 1.96 -5.57 -8.83
C ARG A 38 2.82 -6.73 -9.28
N ARG A 39 4.11 -6.47 -9.47
CA ARG A 39 5.02 -7.52 -9.89
C ARG A 39 5.12 -8.60 -8.83
N ARG A 40 5.20 -8.22 -7.56
CA ARG A 40 5.30 -9.18 -6.47
C ARG A 40 4.06 -10.07 -6.40
N ILE A 41 2.88 -9.46 -6.58
CA ILE A 41 1.62 -10.22 -6.53
C ILE A 41 1.50 -11.09 -7.76
N ALA A 42 1.90 -10.60 -8.92
CA ALA A 42 1.89 -11.41 -10.13
C ALA A 42 2.79 -12.64 -9.99
N ASP A 43 3.95 -12.47 -9.35
CA ASP A 43 4.83 -13.60 -9.09
C ASP A 43 4.16 -14.62 -8.17
N ALA A 44 3.43 -14.16 -7.17
CA ALA A 44 2.72 -15.05 -6.26
C ALA A 44 1.66 -15.86 -7.00
N VAL A 45 0.97 -15.24 -7.95
CA VAL A 45 0.01 -15.97 -8.77
C VAL A 45 0.71 -16.99 -9.65
N GLU A 46 1.82 -16.60 -10.24
CA GLU A 46 2.55 -17.48 -11.13
C GLU A 46 3.10 -18.69 -10.39
N GLN A 47 3.52 -18.49 -9.15
CA GLN A 47 4.09 -19.56 -8.33
C GLN A 47 3.04 -20.38 -7.60
N GLY A 48 1.77 -20.07 -7.80
CA GLY A 48 0.69 -20.83 -7.19
C GLY A 48 0.37 -20.44 -5.77
N GLU A 49 0.97 -19.38 -5.25
CA GLU A 49 0.67 -18.90 -3.90
C GLU A 49 -0.67 -18.19 -3.83
N LEU A 50 -1.12 -17.66 -4.96
CA LEU A 50 -2.44 -17.06 -5.10
C LEU A 50 -3.14 -17.69 -6.30
N PRO A 51 -4.48 -17.72 -6.29
CA PRO A 51 -5.20 -18.31 -7.40
C PRO A 51 -5.03 -17.48 -8.68
N LYS A 52 -5.17 -18.15 -9.82
CA LYS A 52 -5.05 -17.48 -11.11
C LYS A 52 -6.13 -16.44 -11.34
N THR A 53 -7.20 -16.53 -10.58
CA THR A 53 -8.30 -15.57 -10.66
C THR A 53 -8.08 -14.35 -9.78
N ALA A 54 -6.95 -14.25 -9.08
CA ALA A 54 -6.69 -13.13 -8.19
C ALA A 54 -6.68 -11.82 -8.97
N ASP A 55 -7.27 -10.80 -8.36
CA ASP A 55 -7.29 -9.45 -8.93
C ASP A 55 -5.98 -8.75 -8.57
N ILE A 56 -4.98 -8.89 -9.41
CA ILE A 56 -3.65 -8.38 -9.14
C ILE A 56 -3.67 -6.86 -8.94
N ALA A 57 -4.38 -6.16 -9.81
CA ALA A 57 -4.44 -4.69 -9.71
C ALA A 57 -5.15 -4.25 -8.43
N GLY A 58 -6.27 -4.90 -8.11
CA GLY A 58 -7.03 -4.56 -6.90
C GLY A 58 -6.24 -4.84 -5.64
N LEU A 59 -5.59 -6.00 -5.57
CA LEU A 59 -4.79 -6.36 -4.40
C LEU A 59 -3.62 -5.40 -4.24
N SER A 60 -2.98 -5.03 -5.33
CA SER A 60 -1.86 -4.10 -5.28
C SER A 60 -2.28 -2.75 -4.73
N ARG A 61 -3.40 -2.23 -5.22
CA ARG A 61 -3.92 -0.96 -4.75
C ARG A 61 -4.35 -1.02 -3.29
N THR A 62 -4.95 -2.13 -2.89
CA THR A 62 -5.37 -2.32 -1.50
C THR A 62 -4.17 -2.30 -0.56
N ILE A 63 -3.14 -3.04 -0.91
CA ILE A 63 -1.93 -3.08 -0.07
C ILE A 63 -1.29 -1.69 -0.04
N ALA A 64 -1.21 -1.02 -1.17
CA ALA A 64 -0.65 0.33 -1.21
C ALA A 64 -1.44 1.28 -0.32
N ALA A 65 -2.78 1.19 -0.36
CA ALA A 65 -3.63 2.04 0.47
C ALA A 65 -3.40 1.78 1.96
N LEU A 66 -3.23 0.50 2.33
CA LEU A 66 -2.96 0.14 3.72
C LEU A 66 -1.62 0.70 4.17
N ILE A 67 -0.60 0.58 3.36
CA ILE A 67 0.73 1.09 3.70
C ILE A 67 0.68 2.61 3.86
N GLN A 68 0.03 3.30 2.94
CA GLN A 68 -0.09 4.75 3.01
C GLN A 68 -0.88 5.17 4.24
N GLY A 69 -1.98 4.47 4.54
CA GLY A 69 -2.77 4.76 5.72
C GLY A 69 -2.00 4.53 6.99
N MET A 70 -1.23 3.45 7.05
CA MET A 70 -0.39 3.18 8.21
C MET A 70 0.66 4.26 8.41
N SER A 71 1.22 4.77 7.32
CA SER A 71 2.20 5.85 7.41
C SER A 71 1.59 7.11 8.02
N VAL A 72 0.37 7.45 7.61
CA VAL A 72 -0.32 8.60 8.15
C VAL A 72 -0.63 8.40 9.63
N GLN A 73 -1.11 7.21 10.00
CA GLN A 73 -1.42 6.93 11.40
C GLN A 73 -0.17 6.96 12.28
N ALA A 74 0.94 6.46 11.75
CA ALA A 74 2.21 6.52 12.48
C ALA A 74 2.61 7.97 12.74
N ARG A 75 2.44 8.81 11.73
CA ARG A 75 2.73 10.23 11.86
C ARG A 75 1.83 10.89 12.90
N ASP A 76 0.59 10.43 13.02
CA ASP A 76 -0.37 10.95 13.98
C ASP A 76 -0.21 10.34 15.37
N GLY A 77 0.81 9.54 15.57
CA GLY A 77 1.13 9.03 16.89
C GLY A 77 0.76 7.59 17.17
N ALA A 78 0.24 6.86 16.20
CA ALA A 78 -0.07 5.46 16.41
C ALA A 78 1.21 4.69 16.71
N GLY A 79 1.17 3.84 17.74
CA GLY A 79 2.31 3.07 18.16
C GLY A 79 2.44 1.76 17.38
N TYR A 80 3.53 1.06 17.66
CA TYR A 80 3.82 -0.19 16.97
C TYR A 80 2.68 -1.20 17.11
N GLU A 81 2.10 -1.34 18.29
CA GLU A 81 1.07 -2.33 18.50
C GLU A 81 -0.19 -2.03 17.71
N GLU A 82 -0.54 -0.76 17.61
CA GLU A 82 -1.71 -0.36 16.83
C GLU A 82 -1.51 -0.62 15.35
N LEU A 83 -0.31 -0.31 14.86
CA LEU A 83 0.01 -0.54 13.45
C LEU A 83 0.09 -2.04 13.15
N ALA A 84 0.62 -2.82 14.10
CA ALA A 84 0.69 -4.27 13.93
C ALA A 84 -0.71 -4.89 13.83
N ARG A 85 -1.69 -4.32 14.53
CA ARG A 85 -3.07 -4.81 14.44
C ARG A 85 -3.64 -4.60 13.05
N ILE A 86 -3.27 -3.49 12.41
CA ILE A 86 -3.70 -3.27 11.02
C ILE A 86 -3.13 -4.35 10.12
N ALA A 87 -1.85 -4.68 10.30
CA ALA A 87 -1.22 -5.70 9.48
C ALA A 87 -1.87 -7.06 9.67
N VAL A 88 -2.20 -7.42 10.90
CA VAL A 88 -2.84 -8.70 11.19
C VAL A 88 -4.23 -8.75 10.56
N ALA A 89 -5.00 -7.69 10.70
CA ALA A 89 -6.34 -7.63 10.10
C ALA A 89 -6.25 -7.68 8.57
N ALA A 90 -5.25 -7.02 8.00
CA ALA A 90 -5.05 -7.04 6.56
C ALA A 90 -4.73 -8.44 6.05
N GLU A 91 -3.90 -9.18 6.80
CA GLU A 91 -3.59 -10.55 6.42
C GLU A 91 -4.83 -11.41 6.34
N ALA A 92 -5.72 -11.27 7.32
CA ALA A 92 -6.95 -12.04 7.33
C ALA A 92 -7.84 -11.70 6.14
N LEU A 93 -7.97 -10.42 5.82
CA LEU A 93 -8.77 -9.99 4.69
C LEU A 93 -8.19 -10.46 3.36
N LEU A 94 -6.89 -10.39 3.22
CA LEU A 94 -6.23 -10.81 1.98
C LEU A 94 -6.27 -12.32 1.80
N ALA A 95 -6.13 -13.07 2.90
CA ALA A 95 -6.25 -14.52 2.84
C ALA A 95 -7.65 -14.92 2.39
N ASP A 96 -8.66 -14.25 2.93
CA ASP A 96 -10.05 -14.52 2.58
C ASP A 96 -10.30 -14.22 1.10
N ALA A 97 -9.81 -13.09 0.62
CA ALA A 97 -9.95 -12.72 -0.77
C ALA A 97 -9.22 -13.72 -1.69
N GLY A 98 -8.06 -14.22 -1.23
CA GLY A 98 -7.30 -15.19 -1.99
C GLY A 98 -7.96 -16.55 -2.07
N GLU A 99 -8.86 -16.87 -1.13
CA GLU A 99 -9.47 -18.16 -1.07
C GLU A 99 -10.79 -18.28 -1.82
N GLY A 100 -11.17 -17.27 -2.55
CA GLY A 100 -12.38 -17.47 -3.31
C GLY A 100 -13.13 -16.20 -3.65
N GLY A 101 -12.46 -15.09 -3.68
CA GLY A 101 -13.10 -13.84 -3.98
C GLY A 101 -14.08 -13.45 -2.89
N GLY A 102 -13.72 -13.71 -1.66
CA GLY A 102 -14.63 -13.65 -0.54
C GLY A 102 -15.23 -12.33 -0.19
N LEU A 103 -14.90 -11.27 -0.87
CA LEU A 103 -15.48 -9.96 -0.57
C LEU A 103 -16.73 -9.66 -1.36
N THR A 104 -17.14 -10.54 -2.20
CA THR A 104 -18.37 -10.34 -2.97
C THR A 104 -19.59 -10.84 -2.22
#